data_25e69a6eaea51ec15567cf4b538acc6b
#
_entry.id   25e69a6eaea51ec15567cf4b538acc6b
#
_cell.length_a   1.000
_cell.length_b   1.000
_cell.length_c   1.000
_cell.angle_alpha   90.00
_cell.angle_beta   90.00
_cell.angle_gamma   90.00
#
_symmetry.space_group_name_H-M   'P 1'
#
loop_
_entity.id
_entity.type
_entity.pdbx_description
1 polymer ?
#
loop_
_entity_poly.entity_id
_entity_poly.type
_entity_poly.pdbx_seq_one_letter_code
_entity_poly.pdbx_strand_id
1 'polypeptide(L)'
;MDASLFITKRLRFKGRIAMVSIAVSFLVMIIAVSVSSGFRREIRSGLSSISGDVRLVPPTMNVLDADYPIDRSPAYLPYVENVKGVDHIVPVAYRAGIVKHGENIHGVIFKGVPKETASLPDSLALAVSIPSRLAEMTGLAPGDRMLTYFVGEDVKARQFNVAAVHES
;
A
#
# COMPACT_ATOMS: atom_id res chain seq x y z
N MET A 1 6.80 -32.92 -65.33
CA MET A 1 6.33 -32.26 -64.12
C MET A 1 7.54 -32.09 -63.16
N ASP A 2 8.00 -30.86 -62.97
CA ASP A 2 9.29 -30.61 -62.29
C ASP A 2 9.15 -30.86 -60.77
N ALA A 3 9.81 -31.93 -60.32
CA ALA A 3 9.89 -32.30 -58.90
C ALA A 3 10.42 -31.14 -58.05
N SER A 4 11.27 -30.29 -58.63
CA SER A 4 11.82 -29.11 -58.00
C SER A 4 10.74 -28.07 -57.57
N LEU A 5 9.74 -27.85 -58.45
CA LEU A 5 8.63 -26.93 -58.18
C LEU A 5 7.71 -27.45 -57.06
N PHE A 6 7.50 -28.75 -56.99
CA PHE A 6 6.70 -29.39 -55.97
C PHE A 6 7.37 -29.32 -54.59
N ILE A 7 8.68 -29.55 -54.52
CA ILE A 7 9.48 -29.48 -53.30
C ILE A 7 9.53 -28.03 -52.77
N THR A 8 9.77 -27.06 -53.68
CA THR A 8 9.82 -25.63 -53.31
C THR A 8 8.50 -25.11 -52.74
N LYS A 9 7.38 -25.53 -53.34
CA LYS A 9 6.02 -25.13 -52.83
C LYS A 9 5.73 -25.71 -51.46
N ARG A 10 6.17 -26.94 -51.19
CA ARG A 10 5.95 -27.62 -49.91
C ARG A 10 6.86 -27.09 -48.80
N LEU A 11 8.09 -26.73 -49.11
CA LEU A 11 9.03 -26.09 -48.18
C LEU A 11 8.57 -24.67 -47.80
N ARG A 12 8.05 -23.91 -48.76
CA ARG A 12 7.57 -22.55 -48.53
C ARG A 12 6.36 -22.49 -47.60
N PHE A 13 5.52 -23.53 -47.64
CA PHE A 13 4.36 -23.60 -46.71
C PHE A 13 4.79 -23.92 -45.28
N LYS A 14 5.75 -24.81 -45.07
CA LYS A 14 6.30 -25.13 -43.74
C LYS A 14 7.01 -23.94 -43.11
N GLY A 15 7.73 -23.12 -43.90
CA GLY A 15 8.40 -21.92 -43.42
C GLY A 15 7.43 -20.84 -42.89
N ARG A 16 6.27 -20.69 -43.50
CA ARG A 16 5.24 -19.75 -43.06
C ARG A 16 4.63 -20.15 -41.71
N ILE A 17 4.37 -21.44 -41.51
CA ILE A 17 3.84 -21.94 -40.25
C ILE A 17 4.85 -21.70 -39.10
N ALA A 18 6.13 -22.01 -39.35
CA ALA A 18 7.18 -21.77 -38.38
C ALA A 18 7.30 -20.28 -38.01
N MET A 19 7.23 -19.39 -39.01
CA MET A 19 7.28 -17.95 -38.80
C MET A 19 6.10 -17.43 -37.96
N VAL A 20 4.87 -17.92 -38.23
CA VAL A 20 3.69 -17.57 -37.45
C VAL A 20 3.81 -18.10 -36.04
N SER A 21 4.26 -19.33 -35.83
CA SER A 21 4.50 -19.90 -34.50
C SER A 21 5.48 -19.07 -33.68
N ILE A 22 6.59 -18.66 -34.26
CA ILE A 22 7.58 -17.81 -33.60
C ILE A 22 6.96 -16.45 -33.25
N ALA A 23 6.25 -15.83 -34.20
CA ALA A 23 5.61 -14.54 -33.97
C ALA A 23 4.58 -14.59 -32.82
N VAL A 24 3.75 -15.64 -32.77
CA VAL A 24 2.77 -15.84 -31.69
C VAL A 24 3.47 -16.06 -30.34
N SER A 25 4.53 -16.88 -30.33
CA SER A 25 5.30 -17.11 -29.09
C SER A 25 5.92 -15.83 -28.56
N PHE A 26 6.47 -15.00 -29.47
CA PHE A 26 7.03 -13.70 -29.10
C PHE A 26 5.98 -12.71 -28.58
N LEU A 27 4.81 -12.70 -29.23
CA LEU A 27 3.65 -11.89 -28.79
C LEU A 27 3.23 -12.25 -27.38
N VAL A 28 3.07 -13.55 -27.10
CA VAL A 28 2.70 -14.04 -25.75
C VAL A 28 3.74 -13.65 -24.72
N MET A 29 5.02 -13.75 -25.06
CA MET A 29 6.11 -13.35 -24.17
C MET A 29 6.07 -11.85 -23.85
N ILE A 30 5.85 -10.99 -24.85
CA ILE A 30 5.72 -9.54 -24.66
C ILE A 30 4.54 -9.21 -23.77
N ILE A 31 3.38 -9.84 -24.01
CA ILE A 31 2.19 -9.64 -23.19
C ILE A 31 2.46 -10.05 -21.73
N ALA A 32 3.08 -11.22 -21.52
CA ALA A 32 3.38 -11.71 -20.17
C ALA A 32 4.31 -10.75 -19.40
N VAL A 33 5.36 -10.25 -20.07
CA VAL A 33 6.29 -9.27 -19.46
C VAL A 33 5.58 -7.94 -19.18
N SER A 34 4.74 -7.47 -20.09
CA SER A 34 4.00 -6.21 -19.94
C SER A 34 3.02 -6.27 -18.77
N VAL A 35 2.24 -7.35 -18.66
CA VAL A 35 1.31 -7.57 -17.55
C VAL A 35 2.06 -7.67 -16.22
N SER A 36 3.14 -8.45 -16.18
CA SER A 36 3.95 -8.60 -14.96
C SER A 36 4.55 -7.28 -14.50
N SER A 37 5.05 -6.47 -15.45
CA SER A 37 5.65 -5.17 -15.15
C SER A 37 4.60 -4.15 -14.69
N GLY A 38 3.43 -4.15 -15.32
CA GLY A 38 2.29 -3.31 -14.95
C GLY A 38 1.80 -3.62 -13.53
N PHE A 39 1.59 -4.89 -13.24
CA PHE A 39 1.15 -5.35 -11.93
C PHE A 39 2.13 -4.99 -10.80
N ARG A 40 3.44 -5.18 -11.04
CA ARG A 40 4.48 -4.78 -10.08
C ARG A 40 4.45 -3.27 -9.81
N ARG A 41 4.25 -2.44 -10.85
CA ARG A 41 4.17 -0.98 -10.70
C ARG A 41 2.95 -0.58 -9.90
N GLU A 42 1.80 -1.19 -10.17
CA GLU A 42 0.54 -0.90 -9.47
C GLU A 42 0.62 -1.26 -7.98
N ILE A 43 1.11 -2.46 -7.66
CA ILE A 43 1.32 -2.85 -6.25
C ILE A 43 2.28 -1.88 -5.55
N ARG A 44 3.40 -1.54 -6.19
CA ARG A 44 4.38 -0.64 -5.59
C ARG A 44 3.77 0.74 -5.33
N SER A 45 3.03 1.29 -6.27
CA SER A 45 2.35 2.58 -6.13
C SER A 45 1.32 2.55 -5.00
N GLY A 46 0.52 1.49 -4.90
CA GLY A 46 -0.45 1.32 -3.83
C GLY A 46 0.20 1.21 -2.45
N LEU A 47 1.28 0.45 -2.34
CA LEU A 47 2.01 0.31 -1.06
C LEU A 47 2.73 1.61 -0.67
N SER A 48 3.34 2.32 -1.62
CA SER A 48 4.08 3.55 -1.32
C SER A 48 3.15 4.69 -0.89
N SER A 49 1.92 4.74 -1.39
CA SER A 49 0.93 5.74 -0.95
C SER A 49 0.56 5.61 0.53
N ILE A 50 0.59 4.38 1.07
CA ILE A 50 0.27 4.10 2.47
C ILE A 50 1.50 4.20 3.38
N SER A 51 2.63 3.66 2.93
CA SER A 51 3.82 3.46 3.78
C SER A 51 4.96 4.42 3.49
N GLY A 52 4.92 5.15 2.37
CA GLY A 52 6.07 5.82 1.78
C GLY A 52 7.01 4.85 1.04
N ASP A 53 7.89 5.37 0.21
CA ASP A 53 8.86 4.56 -0.56
C ASP A 53 10.00 4.02 0.31
N VAL A 54 10.42 4.80 1.31
CA VAL A 54 11.47 4.47 2.26
C VAL A 54 10.99 4.77 3.67
N ARG A 55 11.27 3.87 4.59
CA ARG A 55 10.91 4.01 6.00
C ARG A 55 12.16 3.93 6.88
N LEU A 56 12.31 4.91 7.75
CA LEU A 56 13.25 4.83 8.87
C LEU A 56 12.53 4.14 10.03
N VAL A 57 13.11 3.06 10.52
CA VAL A 57 12.55 2.25 11.61
C VAL A 57 13.53 2.15 12.77
N PRO A 58 13.06 1.93 14.01
CA PRO A 58 13.96 1.70 15.15
C PRO A 58 14.82 0.45 14.93
N PRO A 59 15.95 0.31 15.67
CA PRO A 59 16.82 -0.84 15.54
C PRO A 59 16.13 -2.19 15.78
N THR A 60 15.07 -2.22 16.58
CA THR A 60 14.23 -3.40 16.84
C THR A 60 13.42 -3.83 15.63
N MET A 61 13.33 -2.98 14.59
CA MET A 61 12.46 -3.14 13.41
C MET A 61 10.96 -3.30 13.74
N ASN A 62 10.58 -3.19 15.00
CA ASN A 62 9.18 -3.27 15.43
C ASN A 62 8.58 -1.87 15.54
N VAL A 63 7.79 -1.47 14.55
CA VAL A 63 7.14 -0.16 14.50
C VAL A 63 6.02 0.04 15.53
N LEU A 64 5.60 -1.05 16.18
CA LEU A 64 4.58 -1.02 17.24
C LEU A 64 5.22 -0.94 18.64
N ASP A 65 6.55 -1.06 18.71
CA ASP A 65 7.29 -0.98 19.96
C ASP A 65 7.35 0.48 20.44
N ALA A 66 6.72 0.74 21.56
CA ALA A 66 6.67 2.07 22.16
C ALA A 66 7.93 2.39 23.00
N ASP A 67 8.73 1.38 23.34
CA ASP A 67 9.88 1.54 24.23
C ASP A 67 11.09 2.09 23.50
N TYR A 68 11.13 1.94 22.18
CA TYR A 68 12.25 2.43 21.34
C TYR A 68 11.76 3.36 20.22
N PRO A 69 11.17 4.52 20.54
CA PRO A 69 10.73 5.47 19.52
C PRO A 69 11.94 6.09 18.80
N ILE A 70 11.77 6.42 17.54
CA ILE A 70 12.73 7.26 16.82
C ILE A 70 12.47 8.71 17.21
N ASP A 71 13.56 9.47 17.45
CA ASP A 71 13.46 10.91 17.64
C ASP A 71 12.78 11.56 16.42
N ARG A 72 11.87 12.48 16.67
CA ARG A 72 11.19 13.23 15.61
C ARG A 72 12.15 14.14 14.83
N SER A 73 13.19 14.64 15.46
CA SER A 73 14.17 15.57 14.89
C SER A 73 15.60 15.10 15.15
N PRO A 74 16.00 13.94 14.62
CA PRO A 74 17.34 13.42 14.85
C PRO A 74 18.39 14.29 14.14
N ALA A 75 19.63 14.32 14.65
CA ALA A 75 20.69 15.14 14.11
C ALA A 75 21.04 14.85 12.63
N TYR A 76 20.68 13.67 12.13
CA TYR A 76 20.90 13.31 10.72
C TYR A 76 19.77 13.76 9.78
N LEU A 77 18.63 14.25 10.30
CA LEU A 77 17.47 14.62 9.49
C LEU A 77 17.80 15.62 8.36
N PRO A 78 18.55 16.71 8.61
CA PRO A 78 18.91 17.66 7.55
C PRO A 78 19.75 17.05 6.42
N TYR A 79 20.54 16.02 6.73
CA TYR A 79 21.32 15.32 5.71
C TYR A 79 20.41 14.47 4.81
N VAL A 80 19.40 13.82 5.40
CA VAL A 80 18.44 13.00 4.65
C VAL A 80 17.53 13.86 3.77
N GLU A 81 17.10 15.02 4.25
CA GLU A 81 16.29 15.98 3.48
C GLU A 81 17.01 16.48 2.21
N ASN A 82 18.33 16.58 2.27
CA ASN A 82 19.14 17.03 1.14
C ASN A 82 19.55 15.91 0.16
N VAL A 83 19.15 14.66 0.41
CA VAL A 83 19.42 13.55 -0.52
C VAL A 83 18.57 13.71 -1.78
N LYS A 84 19.24 13.63 -2.94
CA LYS A 84 18.55 13.71 -4.24
C LYS A 84 17.50 12.61 -4.38
N GLY A 85 16.26 13.01 -4.60
CA GLY A 85 15.11 12.09 -4.76
C GLY A 85 14.26 11.94 -3.48
N VAL A 86 14.59 12.64 -2.41
CA VAL A 86 13.72 12.81 -1.24
C VAL A 86 12.87 14.05 -1.46
N ASP A 87 11.57 13.88 -1.57
CA ASP A 87 10.63 15.00 -1.77
C ASP A 87 10.16 15.57 -0.41
N HIS A 88 9.83 14.68 0.53
CA HIS A 88 9.38 15.06 1.86
C HIS A 88 9.58 13.93 2.86
N ILE A 89 9.70 14.28 4.12
CA ILE A 89 9.82 13.35 5.25
C ILE A 89 8.64 13.59 6.18
N VAL A 90 7.89 12.53 6.48
CA VAL A 90 6.73 12.60 7.37
C VAL A 90 6.96 11.71 8.58
N PRO A 91 6.96 12.28 9.80
CA PRO A 91 6.97 11.47 11.01
C PRO A 91 5.65 10.73 11.15
N VAL A 92 5.71 9.44 11.41
CA VAL A 92 4.51 8.59 11.61
C VAL A 92 4.64 7.80 12.90
N ALA A 93 3.51 7.58 13.56
CA ALA A 93 3.42 6.72 14.73
C ALA A 93 2.42 5.60 14.46
N TYR A 94 2.78 4.38 14.84
CA TYR A 94 1.89 3.23 14.75
C TYR A 94 1.52 2.75 16.14
N ARG A 95 0.26 2.41 16.33
CA ARG A 95 -0.21 1.83 17.57
C ARG A 95 -1.29 0.80 17.31
N ALA A 96 -1.13 -0.38 17.89
CA ALA A 96 -2.19 -1.39 17.89
C ALA A 96 -3.31 -0.98 18.85
N GLY A 97 -4.54 -1.22 18.44
CA GLY A 97 -5.72 -0.96 19.25
C GLY A 97 -6.86 -1.89 18.90
N ILE A 98 -7.86 -1.91 19.77
CA ILE A 98 -9.08 -2.70 19.63
C ILE A 98 -10.24 -1.74 19.49
N VAL A 99 -10.90 -1.79 18.33
CA VAL A 99 -12.12 -1.03 18.08
C VAL A 99 -13.32 -1.87 18.52
N LYS A 100 -14.20 -1.25 19.33
CA LYS A 100 -15.47 -1.84 19.73
C LYS A 100 -16.62 -0.95 19.26
N HIS A 101 -17.58 -1.55 18.56
CA HIS A 101 -18.84 -0.91 18.20
C HIS A 101 -19.99 -1.93 18.30
N GLY A 102 -20.89 -1.71 19.27
CA GLY A 102 -21.90 -2.69 19.64
C GLY A 102 -21.27 -3.99 20.11
N GLU A 103 -21.66 -5.10 19.49
CA GLU A 103 -21.11 -6.45 19.73
C GLU A 103 -19.85 -6.75 18.89
N ASN A 104 -19.51 -5.87 17.94
CA ASN A 104 -18.38 -6.07 17.03
C ASN A 104 -17.07 -5.60 17.68
N ILE A 105 -16.05 -6.44 17.63
CA ILE A 105 -14.72 -6.18 18.17
C ILE A 105 -13.67 -6.53 17.12
N HIS A 106 -12.82 -5.55 16.76
CA HIS A 106 -11.80 -5.74 15.75
C HIS A 106 -10.46 -5.15 16.18
N GLY A 107 -9.39 -5.93 16.00
CA GLY A 107 -8.01 -5.46 16.15
C GLY A 107 -7.62 -4.61 14.94
N VAL A 108 -7.05 -3.43 15.18
CA VAL A 108 -6.61 -2.50 14.14
C VAL A 108 -5.25 -1.90 14.49
N ILE A 109 -4.55 -1.41 13.48
CA ILE A 109 -3.33 -0.63 13.65
C ILE A 109 -3.64 0.80 13.25
N PHE A 110 -3.51 1.72 14.20
CA PHE A 110 -3.63 3.15 13.94
C PHE A 110 -2.32 3.68 13.39
N LYS A 111 -2.40 4.48 12.32
CA LYS A 111 -1.32 5.29 11.79
C LYS A 111 -1.59 6.75 12.15
N GLY A 112 -0.81 7.29 13.07
CA GLY A 112 -0.83 8.69 13.41
C GLY A 112 0.11 9.46 12.48
N VAL A 113 -0.39 10.55 11.91
CA VAL A 113 0.35 11.47 11.04
C VAL A 113 0.20 12.90 11.56
N PRO A 114 1.15 13.82 11.26
CA PRO A 114 0.98 15.21 11.58
C PRO A 114 -0.29 15.79 10.96
N LYS A 115 -0.85 16.78 11.64
CA LYS A 115 -2.10 17.42 11.24
C LYS A 115 -2.01 18.04 9.83
N GLU A 116 -0.87 18.59 9.51
CA GLU A 116 -0.57 19.23 8.21
C GLU A 116 -0.57 18.21 7.05
N THR A 117 -0.29 16.94 7.36
CA THR A 117 -0.26 15.84 6.37
C THR A 117 -1.59 15.09 6.31
N ALA A 118 -2.39 15.21 7.38
CA ALA A 118 -3.68 14.52 7.45
C ALA A 118 -4.72 15.27 6.60
N SER A 119 -5.32 14.60 5.62
CA SER A 119 -6.48 15.13 4.87
C SER A 119 -7.78 15.05 5.69
N LEU A 120 -7.73 15.37 6.98
CA LEU A 120 -8.86 15.28 7.90
C LEU A 120 -9.30 16.68 8.35
N PRO A 121 -10.60 16.89 8.64
CA PRO A 121 -11.11 18.17 9.08
C PRO A 121 -10.48 18.63 10.40
N ASP A 122 -9.99 19.83 10.46
CA ASP A 122 -9.40 20.46 11.64
C ASP A 122 -10.41 20.69 12.78
N SER A 123 -11.70 20.77 12.44
CA SER A 123 -12.78 21.01 13.38
C SER A 123 -13.12 19.83 14.26
N LEU A 124 -12.69 18.61 13.88
CA LEU A 124 -12.97 17.40 14.63
C LEU A 124 -11.77 17.02 15.52
N ALA A 125 -11.98 17.07 16.82
CA ALA A 125 -11.00 16.50 17.76
C ALA A 125 -10.92 14.98 17.58
N LEU A 126 -9.70 14.44 17.59
CA LEU A 126 -9.46 13.00 17.42
C LEU A 126 -10.15 12.42 16.16
N ALA A 127 -10.07 13.14 15.04
CA ALA A 127 -10.57 12.66 13.75
C ALA A 127 -9.78 11.45 13.26
N VAL A 128 -10.49 10.47 12.69
CA VAL A 128 -9.90 9.29 12.08
C VAL A 128 -10.56 8.99 10.74
N SER A 129 -9.75 8.56 9.75
CA SER A 129 -10.24 7.92 8.54
C SER A 129 -10.13 6.42 8.70
N ILE A 130 -11.18 5.67 8.37
CA ILE A 130 -11.23 4.22 8.47
C ILE A 130 -11.35 3.58 7.08
N PRO A 131 -10.79 2.38 6.85
CA PRO A 131 -10.98 1.67 5.59
C PRO A 131 -12.42 1.18 5.45
N SER A 132 -12.92 1.12 4.21
CA SER A 132 -14.27 0.64 3.87
C SER A 132 -14.58 -0.72 4.49
N ARG A 133 -13.60 -1.63 4.46
CA ARG A 133 -13.76 -2.95 5.08
C ARG A 133 -14.02 -2.90 6.58
N LEU A 134 -13.36 -2.01 7.32
CA LEU A 134 -13.61 -1.84 8.75
C LEU A 134 -14.98 -1.21 8.98
N ALA A 135 -15.36 -0.22 8.16
CA ALA A 135 -16.68 0.40 8.21
C ALA A 135 -17.80 -0.63 8.04
N GLU A 136 -17.70 -1.50 7.06
CA GLU A 136 -18.66 -2.60 6.82
C GLU A 136 -18.72 -3.59 7.98
N MET A 137 -17.56 -4.00 8.51
CA MET A 137 -17.48 -4.99 9.60
C MET A 137 -18.01 -4.45 10.93
N THR A 138 -17.87 -3.15 11.17
CA THR A 138 -18.29 -2.51 12.43
C THR A 138 -19.61 -1.78 12.32
N GLY A 139 -20.09 -1.48 11.11
CA GLY A 139 -21.26 -0.65 10.87
C GLY A 139 -21.03 0.85 11.13
N LEU A 140 -19.76 1.30 11.18
CA LEU A 140 -19.39 2.69 11.40
C LEU A 140 -19.50 3.50 10.11
N ALA A 141 -20.06 4.71 10.22
CA ALA A 141 -20.17 5.68 9.13
C ALA A 141 -19.48 7.00 9.50
N PRO A 142 -19.17 7.85 8.50
CA PRO A 142 -18.70 9.21 8.78
C PRO A 142 -19.66 9.98 9.70
N GLY A 143 -19.11 10.59 10.74
CA GLY A 143 -19.86 11.25 11.82
C GLY A 143 -20.06 10.43 13.08
N ASP A 144 -19.84 9.11 13.01
CA ASP A 144 -19.97 8.24 14.17
C ASP A 144 -18.78 8.36 15.13
N ARG A 145 -19.04 7.93 16.37
CA ARG A 145 -18.01 7.85 17.40
C ARG A 145 -17.52 6.42 17.55
N MET A 146 -16.23 6.24 17.41
CA MET A 146 -15.55 4.95 17.49
C MET A 146 -14.80 4.83 18.80
N LEU A 147 -15.20 3.90 19.65
CA LEU A 147 -14.51 3.59 20.90
C LEU A 147 -13.35 2.63 20.63
N THR A 148 -12.17 3.02 21.06
CA THR A 148 -10.95 2.26 20.87
C THR A 148 -10.24 2.03 22.19
N TYR A 149 -9.77 0.82 22.39
CA TYR A 149 -8.95 0.41 23.53
C TYR A 149 -7.52 0.19 23.06
N PHE A 150 -6.57 0.87 23.69
CA PHE A 150 -5.15 0.66 23.51
C PHE A 150 -4.63 -0.17 24.66
N VAL A 151 -4.07 -1.33 24.34
CA VAL A 151 -3.47 -2.25 25.30
C VAL A 151 -1.98 -1.98 25.38
N GLY A 152 -1.49 -1.70 26.58
CA GLY A 152 -0.10 -1.51 26.94
C GLY A 152 0.08 -1.99 28.38
N GLU A 153 0.93 -1.34 29.17
CA GLU A 153 1.00 -1.59 30.61
C GLU A 153 -0.37 -1.36 31.27
N ASP A 154 -1.09 -0.31 30.78
CA ASP A 154 -2.46 -0.01 31.14
C ASP A 154 -3.37 -0.04 29.91
N VAL A 155 -4.65 -0.40 30.11
CA VAL A 155 -5.68 -0.27 29.09
C VAL A 155 -6.20 1.17 29.06
N LYS A 156 -5.98 1.87 27.94
CA LYS A 156 -6.45 3.24 27.75
C LYS A 156 -7.55 3.27 26.70
N ALA A 157 -8.75 3.71 27.11
CA ALA A 157 -9.85 3.93 26.19
C ALA A 157 -9.76 5.34 25.58
N ARG A 158 -10.02 5.45 24.28
CA ARG A 158 -10.13 6.72 23.55
C ARG A 158 -11.32 6.65 22.60
N GLN A 159 -12.01 7.77 22.47
CA GLN A 159 -13.10 7.92 21.53
C GLN A 159 -12.63 8.78 20.36
N PHE A 160 -12.72 8.22 19.17
CA PHE A 160 -12.40 8.89 17.90
C PHE A 160 -13.67 9.27 17.16
N ASN A 161 -13.63 10.32 16.37
CA ASN A 161 -14.69 10.69 15.45
C ASN A 161 -14.33 10.20 14.06
N VAL A 162 -15.17 9.39 13.44
CA VAL A 162 -14.99 8.92 12.07
C VAL A 162 -15.25 10.11 11.13
N ALA A 163 -14.20 10.63 10.54
CA ALA A 163 -14.28 11.77 9.63
C ALA A 163 -14.48 11.34 8.17
N ALA A 164 -13.91 10.21 7.80
CA ALA A 164 -13.99 9.69 6.43
C ALA A 164 -13.86 8.16 6.40
N VAL A 165 -14.39 7.58 5.33
CA VAL A 165 -14.15 6.19 4.94
C VAL A 165 -13.39 6.22 3.63
N HIS A 166 -12.28 5.47 3.54
CA HIS A 166 -11.47 5.37 2.34
C HIS A 166 -11.43 3.95 1.80
N GLU A 167 -11.29 3.80 0.50
CA GLU A 167 -11.06 2.49 -0.14
C GLU A 167 -9.67 1.97 0.24
N SER A 168 -9.58 0.69 0.56
CA SER A 168 -8.36 -0.01 0.97
C SER A 168 -7.87 -0.95 -0.12
#